data_18f3d1fd79bb28bd47d79ad415dac148
#
_entry.id   18f3d1fd79bb28bd47d79ad415dac148
#
_cell.length_a   1.000
_cell.length_b   1.000
_cell.length_c   1.000
_cell.angle_alpha   90.00
_cell.angle_beta   90.00
_cell.angle_gamma   90.00
#
_symmetry.space_group_name_H-M   'P 1'
#
loop_
_entity.id
_entity.type
_entity.pdbx_description
1 polymer ?
#
loop_
_entity_poly.entity_id
_entity_poly.type
_entity_poly.pdbx_seq_one_letter_code
_entity_poly.pdbx_strand_id
1 'polypeptide(L)'
;MWRLLASFWRWLLGLFGWRAPAPYEPVRAFEPITLDRYDGDADPPAMHWKPCHPRTVRRFKAHMTCASGHSTVLKDHAIRADGAVTPSVVCRAPGCQFHDFVVLAGWSDGDIAP
;
A
#
# COMPACT_ATOMS: atom_id res chain seq x y z
N MET A 1 25.12 48.85 12.18
CA MET A 1 25.83 47.64 11.87
C MET A 1 25.19 46.41 12.41
N TRP A 2 24.83 46.43 13.65
CA TRP A 2 24.16 45.25 14.22
C TRP A 2 22.92 44.83 13.52
N ARG A 3 22.09 45.78 13.07
CA ARG A 3 20.86 45.44 12.36
C ARG A 3 21.09 44.74 11.03
N LEU A 4 22.15 45.12 10.35
CA LEU A 4 22.50 44.52 9.09
C LEU A 4 22.94 43.06 9.29
N LEU A 5 23.70 42.83 10.33
CA LEU A 5 24.17 41.51 10.65
C LEU A 5 22.99 40.57 10.99
N ALA A 6 22.04 41.05 11.78
CA ALA A 6 20.89 40.25 12.12
C ALA A 6 20.06 39.89 10.91
N SER A 7 19.90 40.84 9.97
CA SER A 7 19.17 40.56 8.74
C SER A 7 19.91 39.55 7.88
N PHE A 8 21.20 39.63 7.82
CA PHE A 8 22.02 38.72 7.06
C PHE A 8 21.88 37.29 7.59
N TRP A 9 21.92 37.10 8.90
CA TRP A 9 21.77 35.78 9.48
C TRP A 9 20.41 35.19 9.23
N ARG A 10 19.35 35.97 9.31
CA ARG A 10 18.02 35.47 9.00
C ARG A 10 17.92 35.04 7.55
N TRP A 11 18.48 35.83 6.65
CA TRP A 11 18.49 35.51 5.25
C TRP A 11 19.30 34.23 5.00
N LEU A 12 20.44 34.08 5.63
CA LEU A 12 21.28 32.92 5.49
C LEU A 12 20.60 31.67 5.99
N LEU A 13 19.96 31.71 7.15
CA LEU A 13 19.24 30.59 7.67
C LEU A 13 18.10 30.18 6.75
N GLY A 14 17.44 31.11 6.14
CA GLY A 14 16.38 30.81 5.18
C GLY A 14 16.87 30.11 3.93
N LEU A 15 18.14 30.41 3.50
CA LEU A 15 18.67 29.80 2.33
C LEU A 15 19.03 28.33 2.50
N PHE A 16 19.44 27.93 3.72
CA PHE A 16 19.88 26.60 3.95
C PHE A 16 18.78 25.58 4.09
N GLY A 17 17.59 25.93 3.66
CA GLY A 17 16.62 24.91 3.40
C GLY A 17 16.10 24.19 4.48
N TRP A 18 16.16 24.82 5.53
CA TRP A 18 15.59 24.27 6.54
C TRP A 18 14.31 23.77 6.29
N ARG A 19 13.70 24.06 5.26
CA ARG A 19 12.49 23.54 4.87
C ARG A 19 12.64 22.23 4.25
N ALA A 20 13.79 21.77 4.08
CA ALA A 20 13.96 20.49 3.47
C ALA A 20 13.17 19.36 4.09
N PRO A 21 13.06 19.26 5.39
CA PRO A 21 12.24 18.19 5.94
C PRO A 21 10.76 18.41 5.79
N ALA A 22 10.38 19.63 5.62
CA ALA A 22 8.97 19.88 5.59
C ALA A 22 8.22 19.21 4.48
N PRO A 23 8.72 19.14 3.26
CA PRO A 23 7.98 18.48 2.21
C PRO A 23 7.97 16.97 2.30
N TYR A 24 8.79 16.40 3.15
CA TYR A 24 8.80 14.97 3.25
C TYR A 24 7.73 14.50 4.21
N GLU A 25 6.79 13.73 3.73
CA GLU A 25 5.70 13.22 4.53
C GLU A 25 5.63 11.71 4.43
N PRO A 26 6.47 10.98 5.15
CA PRO A 26 6.55 9.54 5.02
C PRO A 26 5.26 8.83 5.40
N VAL A 27 4.51 9.39 6.30
CA VAL A 27 3.26 8.78 6.70
C VAL A 27 2.31 8.65 5.53
N ARG A 28 2.23 9.66 4.69
CA ARG A 28 1.36 9.62 3.56
C ARG A 28 1.80 8.60 2.53
N ALA A 29 3.11 8.45 2.35
CA ALA A 29 3.66 7.52 1.38
C ALA A 29 3.36 6.06 1.74
N PHE A 30 3.11 5.79 3.03
CA PHE A 30 2.85 4.43 3.48
C PHE A 30 1.41 4.18 3.88
N GLU A 31 0.52 5.12 3.59
CA GLU A 31 -0.88 4.94 3.90
C GLU A 31 -1.45 3.84 3.03
N PRO A 32 -1.97 2.75 3.60
CA PRO A 32 -2.43 1.62 2.80
C PRO A 32 -3.77 1.88 2.12
N ILE A 33 -3.97 1.21 1.01
CA ILE A 33 -5.23 1.26 0.28
C ILE A 33 -6.08 0.09 0.76
N THR A 34 -7.34 0.34 1.08
CA THR A 34 -8.25 -0.70 1.49
C THR A 34 -8.94 -1.32 0.27
N LEU A 35 -8.88 -2.64 0.18
CA LEU A 35 -9.58 -3.39 -0.87
C LEU A 35 -10.82 -4.02 -0.26
N ASP A 36 -11.97 -3.82 -0.91
CA ASP A 36 -13.21 -4.41 -0.44
C ASP A 36 -13.29 -5.89 -0.84
N ARG A 37 -13.96 -6.68 -0.02
CA ARG A 37 -14.14 -8.10 -0.28
C ARG A 37 -15.19 -8.31 -1.37
N TYR A 38 -14.89 -9.23 -2.28
CA TYR A 38 -15.81 -9.64 -3.34
C TYR A 38 -16.20 -11.09 -3.10
N ASP A 39 -17.49 -11.36 -3.06
CA ASP A 39 -17.99 -12.70 -2.75
C ASP A 39 -18.55 -13.45 -3.97
N GLY A 40 -18.39 -12.93 -5.16
CA GLY A 40 -18.82 -13.59 -6.38
C GLY A 40 -17.88 -14.69 -6.84
N ASP A 41 -18.33 -15.48 -7.82
CA ASP A 41 -17.54 -16.60 -8.34
C ASP A 41 -16.46 -16.19 -9.33
N ALA A 42 -16.63 -15.03 -9.96
CA ALA A 42 -15.66 -14.53 -10.93
C ALA A 42 -14.44 -13.93 -10.24
N ASP A 43 -13.45 -13.53 -11.01
CA ASP A 43 -12.32 -12.77 -10.48
C ASP A 43 -12.82 -11.47 -9.87
N PRO A 44 -12.20 -11.00 -8.77
CA PRO A 44 -12.66 -9.75 -8.16
C PRO A 44 -12.50 -8.59 -9.14
N PRO A 45 -13.44 -7.63 -9.10
CA PRO A 45 -13.27 -6.42 -9.91
C PRO A 45 -12.12 -5.56 -9.38
N ALA A 46 -11.78 -4.51 -10.12
CA ALA A 46 -10.67 -3.64 -9.74
C ALA A 46 -10.80 -3.15 -8.30
N MET A 47 -9.69 -3.19 -7.58
CA MET A 47 -9.59 -2.74 -6.18
C MET A 47 -10.45 -3.54 -5.21
N HIS A 48 -10.66 -4.82 -5.53
CA HIS A 48 -11.34 -5.77 -4.66
C HIS A 48 -10.46 -7.01 -4.48
N TRP A 49 -10.79 -7.83 -3.51
CA TRP A 49 -10.10 -9.07 -3.24
C TRP A 49 -11.08 -10.17 -2.88
N LYS A 50 -10.65 -11.41 -2.97
CA LYS A 50 -11.40 -12.54 -2.48
C LYS A 50 -10.43 -13.62 -2.01
N PRO A 51 -10.83 -14.51 -1.09
CA PRO A 51 -9.97 -15.62 -0.72
C PRO A 51 -9.84 -16.59 -1.90
N CYS A 52 -8.70 -17.24 -1.98
CA CYS A 52 -8.48 -18.26 -2.99
C CYS A 52 -9.33 -19.48 -2.71
N HIS A 53 -9.42 -20.36 -3.71
CA HIS A 53 -10.19 -21.61 -3.58
C HIS A 53 -9.73 -22.38 -2.33
N PRO A 54 -10.65 -23.03 -1.59
CA PRO A 54 -10.27 -23.75 -0.37
C PRO A 54 -9.13 -24.76 -0.52
N ARG A 55 -8.96 -25.33 -1.70
CA ARG A 55 -7.85 -26.26 -1.95
C ARG A 55 -6.50 -25.58 -2.06
N THR A 56 -6.48 -24.30 -2.36
CA THR A 56 -5.24 -23.55 -2.63
C THR A 56 -5.03 -22.38 -1.68
N VAL A 57 -5.99 -22.11 -0.79
CA VAL A 57 -5.98 -20.93 0.05
C VAL A 57 -4.76 -20.86 0.97
N ARG A 58 -4.24 -22.00 1.42
CA ARG A 58 -3.06 -22.00 2.26
C ARG A 58 -1.82 -21.51 1.52
N ARG A 59 -1.73 -21.81 0.22
CA ARG A 59 -0.59 -21.44 -0.58
C ARG A 59 -0.76 -20.05 -1.18
N PHE A 60 -1.92 -19.78 -1.76
CA PHE A 60 -2.14 -18.54 -2.49
C PHE A 60 -2.85 -17.46 -1.68
N LYS A 61 -3.46 -17.86 -0.56
CA LYS A 61 -4.11 -16.98 0.42
C LYS A 61 -5.26 -16.17 -0.14
N ALA A 62 -4.96 -15.08 -0.80
CA ALA A 62 -5.96 -14.20 -1.35
C ALA A 62 -5.57 -13.78 -2.75
N HIS A 63 -6.56 -13.33 -3.50
CA HIS A 63 -6.34 -12.86 -4.83
C HIS A 63 -7.02 -11.49 -4.98
N MET A 64 -6.34 -10.57 -5.58
CA MET A 64 -6.82 -9.21 -5.72
C MET A 64 -6.68 -8.73 -7.15
N THR A 65 -7.42 -7.71 -7.49
CA THR A 65 -7.31 -7.05 -8.80
C THR A 65 -6.88 -5.59 -8.58
N CYS A 66 -5.84 -5.17 -9.27
CA CYS A 66 -5.33 -3.82 -9.14
C CYS A 66 -6.25 -2.79 -9.82
N ALA A 67 -5.94 -1.52 -9.66
CA ALA A 67 -6.74 -0.44 -10.23
C ALA A 67 -6.89 -0.53 -11.74
N SER A 68 -5.93 -1.14 -12.43
CA SER A 68 -5.96 -1.30 -13.87
C SER A 68 -6.64 -2.61 -14.32
N GLY A 69 -7.17 -3.38 -13.40
CA GLY A 69 -7.91 -4.59 -13.75
C GLY A 69 -7.10 -5.87 -13.84
N HIS A 70 -5.85 -5.85 -13.39
CA HIS A 70 -5.00 -7.04 -13.42
C HIS A 70 -5.12 -7.82 -12.11
N SER A 71 -5.39 -9.12 -12.20
CA SER A 71 -5.51 -9.97 -11.02
C SER A 71 -4.18 -10.59 -10.63
N THR A 72 -3.93 -10.72 -9.34
CA THR A 72 -2.73 -11.36 -8.82
C THR A 72 -3.05 -12.08 -7.52
N VAL A 73 -2.27 -13.11 -7.19
CA VAL A 73 -2.39 -13.82 -5.92
C VAL A 73 -1.33 -13.36 -4.95
N LEU A 74 -1.64 -13.43 -3.65
CA LEU A 74 -0.78 -12.89 -2.60
C LEU A 74 0.05 -13.99 -1.92
N LYS A 75 0.49 -14.97 -2.67
CA LYS A 75 1.19 -16.14 -2.11
C LYS A 75 2.51 -15.79 -1.40
N ASP A 76 3.19 -14.77 -1.88
CA ASP A 76 4.48 -14.35 -1.33
C ASP A 76 4.35 -13.23 -0.29
N HIS A 77 3.14 -12.97 0.15
CA HIS A 77 2.88 -11.91 1.11
C HIS A 77 2.41 -12.50 2.44
N ALA A 78 2.68 -11.78 3.51
CA ALA A 78 2.10 -12.09 4.81
C ALA A 78 0.83 -11.26 4.98
N ILE A 79 -0.22 -11.86 5.52
CA ILE A 79 -1.47 -11.17 5.76
C ILE A 79 -1.73 -11.20 7.27
N ARG A 80 -1.79 -10.03 7.89
CA ARG A 80 -2.04 -9.92 9.32
C ARG A 80 -3.51 -10.18 9.63
N ALA A 81 -3.80 -10.41 10.90
CA ALA A 81 -5.17 -10.65 11.34
C ALA A 81 -6.13 -9.51 10.97
N ASP A 82 -5.62 -8.29 10.89
CA ASP A 82 -6.41 -7.12 10.48
C ASP A 82 -6.53 -6.95 8.96
N GLY A 83 -5.96 -7.86 8.19
CA GLY A 83 -5.99 -7.79 6.73
C GLY A 83 -4.84 -7.05 6.09
N ALA A 84 -3.93 -6.48 6.87
CA ALA A 84 -2.79 -5.75 6.32
C ALA A 84 -1.83 -6.71 5.62
N VAL A 85 -1.46 -6.38 4.40
CA VAL A 85 -0.59 -7.22 3.55
C VAL A 85 0.82 -6.66 3.53
N THR A 86 1.81 -7.52 3.77
CA THR A 86 3.23 -7.13 3.72
C THR A 86 4.02 -8.15 2.93
N PRO A 87 5.02 -7.75 2.17
CA PRO A 87 5.35 -6.36 1.80
C PRO A 87 4.30 -5.76 0.87
N SER A 88 4.61 -4.60 0.30
CA SER A 88 3.71 -3.94 -0.65
C SER A 88 3.42 -4.84 -1.85
N VAL A 89 2.26 -4.65 -2.46
CA VAL A 89 1.84 -5.42 -3.62
C VAL A 89 2.25 -4.70 -4.90
N VAL A 90 2.94 -5.41 -5.75
CA VAL A 90 3.37 -4.88 -7.05
C VAL A 90 2.67 -5.67 -8.14
N CYS A 91 1.99 -4.99 -9.05
CA CYS A 91 1.42 -5.65 -10.22
C CYS A 91 2.52 -5.91 -11.24
N ARG A 92 2.64 -7.17 -11.66
CA ARG A 92 3.69 -7.58 -12.60
C ARG A 92 3.25 -7.54 -14.05
N ALA A 93 2.04 -7.10 -14.32
CA ALA A 93 1.58 -6.99 -15.70
C ALA A 93 2.42 -5.94 -16.44
N PRO A 94 2.81 -6.20 -17.69
CA PRO A 94 3.64 -5.24 -18.44
C PRO A 94 3.00 -3.86 -18.49
N GLY A 95 3.77 -2.85 -18.12
CA GLY A 95 3.30 -1.47 -18.13
C GLY A 95 2.44 -1.06 -16.94
N CYS A 96 2.10 -1.97 -16.05
CA CYS A 96 1.31 -1.61 -14.87
C CYS A 96 2.21 -1.07 -13.77
N GLN A 97 1.86 0.09 -13.24
CA GLN A 97 2.65 0.74 -12.21
C GLN A 97 2.05 0.60 -10.81
N PHE A 98 1.06 -0.25 -10.62
CA PHE A 98 0.47 -0.44 -9.33
C PHE A 98 1.50 -0.98 -8.35
N HIS A 99 1.70 -0.26 -7.26
CA HIS A 99 2.64 -0.64 -6.21
C HIS A 99 2.21 0.06 -4.93
N ASP A 100 1.49 -0.65 -4.08
CA ASP A 100 0.93 -0.07 -2.87
C ASP A 100 0.86 -1.08 -1.72
N PHE A 101 0.83 -0.55 -0.51
CA PHE A 101 0.45 -1.35 0.64
C PHE A 101 -1.06 -1.46 0.66
N VAL A 102 -1.58 -2.66 0.86
CA VAL A 102 -3.03 -2.88 0.84
C VAL A 102 -3.51 -3.51 2.14
N VAL A 103 -4.77 -3.26 2.45
CA VAL A 103 -5.48 -3.89 3.56
C VAL A 103 -6.71 -4.57 2.98
N LEU A 104 -6.90 -5.84 3.32
CA LEU A 104 -8.02 -6.63 2.83
C LEU A 104 -9.19 -6.48 3.80
N ALA A 105 -10.15 -5.66 3.45
CA ALA A 105 -11.35 -5.48 4.28
C ALA A 105 -12.11 -6.80 4.39
N GLY A 106 -12.52 -7.15 5.59
CA GLY A 106 -13.24 -8.40 5.81
C GLY A 106 -12.37 -9.65 5.88
N TRP A 107 -11.04 -9.50 5.88
CA TRP A 107 -10.14 -10.63 6.03
C TRP A 107 -10.30 -11.27 7.41
N SER A 108 -10.17 -12.58 7.46
CA SER A 108 -10.16 -13.33 8.72
C SER A 108 -9.10 -14.42 8.61
N ASP A 109 -8.37 -14.70 9.70
CA ASP A 109 -7.42 -15.81 9.71
C ASP A 109 -8.12 -17.14 9.40
N GLY A 110 -9.41 -17.25 9.62
CA GLY A 110 -10.19 -18.40 9.25
C GLY A 110 -10.28 -18.61 7.74
N ASP A 111 -10.03 -17.57 6.94
CA ASP A 111 -10.07 -17.72 5.49
C ASP A 111 -8.97 -18.66 4.97
N ILE A 112 -7.89 -18.84 5.72
CA ILE A 112 -6.81 -19.75 5.33
C ILE A 112 -6.73 -20.97 6.25
N ALA A 113 -7.59 -21.09 7.23
CA ALA A 113 -7.59 -22.23 8.13
C ALA A 113 -8.10 -23.48 7.39
N PRO A 114 -7.58 -24.64 7.74
CA PRO A 114 -8.05 -25.87 7.11
C PRO A 114 -9.50 -26.19 7.41
#